data_d22479738820de846a7de11f1c885582
#
_entry.id   d22479738820de846a7de11f1c885582
#
_cell.length_a   1.000
_cell.length_b   1.000
_cell.length_c   1.000
_cell.angle_alpha   90.00
_cell.angle_beta   90.00
_cell.angle_gamma   90.00
#
_symmetry.space_group_name_H-M   'P 1'
#
loop_
_entity.id
_entity.type
_entity.pdbx_description
1 polymer ?
#
loop_
_entity_poly.entity_id
_entity_poly.type
_entity_poly.pdbx_seq_one_letter_code
_entity_poly.pdbx_strand_id
1 'polypeptide(L)'
;MLLQKSLAIQENAVSHLRNTLRGVRMSVDLQRFIIFAAILIALPVIAMLVPAFRPYIRKNPVITFLLGISSGFPLTLLVATMTFWLAKVGIDTATIGFAVALGIPYTIKFLWAPLVDKLHLPVLTKIFGQRRSWLFFIQALLFVSIWQLGASNPQPGDMGLFAIWALITAFLSATQDIVIDAYRIEILEEEEFAHGTATNQFGYRTGNLIAGAGTIYFASQEGLGLGWATAYGLTSFCIIPAIIGALWAGPGKFVDRFAHVEGMKPKQWLTEAVVNPFREFLTRHGAFLILGFVLLYKVGDAMGQAMLSPMIVDLGFSDLDYISANKLWGFGALIVGSALGAPFILWLGMGRALLISGLLMMFSNVMFMILAATGNSYWMMVAAICTENLTSGIGLTVFATYLSGLSSIAYTATQFALLSSFAGVGRTFMAGPAGIVAENVGWVGFWGFTVLAAIPGMVLFWLLWSKGYVVQSIHQVEAVDEKALKEPVGPLRIFGFLLVVAGLIGLLLSQPLEFANSITATFAAVLVAGGLLAWKGQPARAI
;
A
#
# COMPACT_ATOMS: atom_id res chain seq x y z
N MET A 1 -55.87 -24.99 16.93
CA MET A 1 -56.15 -23.56 17.10
C MET A 1 -55.17 -22.85 18.07
N LEU A 2 -54.84 -23.43 19.24
CA LEU A 2 -53.87 -22.85 20.19
C LEU A 2 -52.41 -22.85 19.67
N LEU A 3 -51.96 -23.89 18.96
CA LEU A 3 -50.63 -23.98 18.36
C LEU A 3 -50.42 -22.98 17.23
N GLN A 4 -51.43 -22.71 16.41
CA GLN A 4 -51.36 -21.67 15.34
C GLN A 4 -51.28 -20.26 15.93
N LYS A 5 -52.00 -19.98 17.03
CA LYS A 5 -51.87 -18.70 17.73
C LYS A 5 -50.50 -18.50 18.38
N SER A 6 -49.88 -19.55 18.91
CA SER A 6 -48.54 -19.51 19.50
C SER A 6 -47.46 -19.22 18.43
N LEU A 7 -47.54 -19.88 17.26
CA LEU A 7 -46.64 -19.64 16.14
C LEU A 7 -46.78 -18.19 15.59
N ALA A 8 -47.98 -17.68 15.43
CA ALA A 8 -48.20 -16.31 14.95
C ALA A 8 -47.68 -15.24 15.94
N ILE A 9 -47.75 -15.51 17.26
CA ILE A 9 -47.19 -14.62 18.30
C ILE A 9 -45.65 -14.67 18.25
N GLN A 10 -45.05 -15.84 18.05
CA GLN A 10 -43.61 -15.98 17.90
C GLN A 10 -43.07 -15.30 16.63
N GLU A 11 -43.74 -15.45 15.49
CA GLU A 11 -43.37 -14.77 14.24
C GLU A 11 -43.50 -13.23 14.37
N ASN A 12 -44.54 -12.73 15.01
CA ASN A 12 -44.68 -11.30 15.27
C ASN A 12 -43.63 -10.77 16.24
N ALA A 13 -43.28 -11.49 17.31
CA ALA A 13 -42.23 -11.11 18.23
C ALA A 13 -40.86 -11.09 17.54
N VAL A 14 -40.53 -12.09 16.70
CA VAL A 14 -39.29 -12.16 15.92
C VAL A 14 -39.25 -11.02 14.88
N SER A 15 -40.36 -10.72 14.21
CA SER A 15 -40.40 -9.61 13.24
C SER A 15 -40.25 -8.24 13.93
N HIS A 16 -40.84 -8.07 15.10
CA HIS A 16 -40.71 -6.84 15.91
C HIS A 16 -39.27 -6.68 16.44
N LEU A 17 -38.63 -7.77 16.93
CA LEU A 17 -37.22 -7.78 17.33
C LEU A 17 -36.30 -7.48 16.15
N ARG A 18 -36.59 -8.06 14.98
CA ARG A 18 -35.80 -7.84 13.74
C ARG A 18 -35.93 -6.37 13.28
N ASN A 19 -37.10 -5.75 13.38
CA ASN A 19 -37.29 -4.35 13.01
C ASN A 19 -36.67 -3.38 14.04
N THR A 20 -36.70 -3.72 15.33
CA THR A 20 -36.04 -2.94 16.40
C THR A 20 -34.53 -3.03 16.26
N LEU A 21 -33.96 -4.22 15.98
CA LEU A 21 -32.56 -4.40 15.71
C LEU A 21 -32.09 -3.73 14.41
N ARG A 22 -32.94 -3.67 13.36
CA ARG A 22 -32.68 -2.87 12.15
C ARG A 22 -32.65 -1.36 12.46
N GLY A 23 -33.55 -0.85 13.27
CA GLY A 23 -33.54 0.54 13.71
C GLY A 23 -32.27 0.90 14.50
N VAL A 24 -31.85 0.02 15.41
CA VAL A 24 -30.60 0.18 16.17
C VAL A 24 -29.38 0.08 15.28
N ARG A 25 -29.32 -0.87 14.32
CA ARG A 25 -28.24 -0.94 13.34
C ARG A 25 -28.17 0.29 12.45
N MET A 26 -29.29 0.76 11.91
CA MET A 26 -29.32 1.97 11.10
C MET A 26 -28.86 3.21 11.88
N SER A 27 -29.18 3.31 13.18
CA SER A 27 -28.69 4.40 14.03
C SER A 27 -27.19 4.33 14.28
N VAL A 28 -26.63 3.13 14.46
CA VAL A 28 -25.20 2.90 14.65
C VAL A 28 -24.41 3.20 13.37
N ASP A 29 -24.91 2.78 12.22
CA ASP A 29 -24.25 3.03 10.94
C ASP A 29 -24.37 4.50 10.53
N LEU A 30 -25.48 5.15 10.80
CA LEU A 30 -25.65 6.59 10.64
C LEU A 30 -24.71 7.39 11.56
N GLN A 31 -24.57 6.98 12.82
CA GLN A 31 -23.61 7.59 13.75
C GLN A 31 -22.17 7.45 13.25
N ARG A 32 -21.78 6.28 12.75
CA ARG A 32 -20.44 6.05 12.16
C ARG A 32 -20.21 6.92 10.93
N PHE A 33 -21.20 7.03 10.05
CA PHE A 33 -21.15 7.92 8.89
C PHE A 33 -21.03 9.38 9.30
N ILE A 34 -21.79 9.83 10.30
CA ILE A 34 -21.71 11.19 10.84
C ILE A 34 -20.33 11.45 11.45
N ILE A 35 -19.77 10.52 12.23
CA ILE A 35 -18.43 10.64 12.81
C ILE A 35 -17.37 10.75 11.69
N PHE A 36 -17.47 9.91 10.68
CA PHE A 36 -16.55 9.95 9.54
C PHE A 36 -16.67 11.27 8.75
N ALA A 37 -17.90 11.70 8.45
CA ALA A 37 -18.15 12.98 7.80
C ALA A 37 -17.67 14.16 8.66
N ALA A 38 -17.88 14.09 9.98
CA ALA A 38 -17.38 15.10 10.91
C ALA A 38 -15.85 15.16 10.93
N ILE A 39 -15.16 14.03 10.89
CA ILE A 39 -13.69 13.98 10.78
C ILE A 39 -13.22 14.59 9.46
N LEU A 40 -13.86 14.25 8.33
CA LEU A 40 -13.53 14.80 7.02
C LEU A 40 -13.71 16.33 6.96
N ILE A 41 -14.72 16.87 7.66
CA ILE A 41 -15.00 18.31 7.73
C ILE A 41 -14.07 18.98 8.77
N ALA A 42 -13.82 18.32 9.91
CA ALA A 42 -12.99 18.88 10.97
C ALA A 42 -11.53 19.05 10.56
N LEU A 43 -10.98 18.13 9.77
CA LEU A 43 -9.57 18.21 9.32
C LEU A 43 -9.24 19.49 8.55
N PRO A 44 -10.00 19.90 7.51
CA PRO A 44 -9.79 21.19 6.85
C PRO A 44 -9.98 22.39 7.78
N VAL A 45 -10.97 22.34 8.70
CA VAL A 45 -11.21 23.41 9.66
C VAL A 45 -10.04 23.53 10.64
N ILE A 46 -9.53 22.42 11.18
CA ILE A 46 -8.34 22.40 12.04
C ILE A 46 -7.14 22.94 11.26
N ALA A 47 -6.97 22.56 9.99
CA ALA A 47 -5.89 23.03 9.13
C ALA A 47 -5.96 24.55 8.87
N MET A 48 -7.17 25.13 8.82
CA MET A 48 -7.35 26.58 8.72
C MET A 48 -6.99 27.31 10.03
N LEU A 49 -7.34 26.74 11.17
CA LEU A 49 -7.20 27.34 12.48
C LEU A 49 -5.77 27.22 13.04
N VAL A 50 -5.09 26.09 12.78
CA VAL A 50 -3.75 25.79 13.30
C VAL A 50 -2.71 26.01 12.21
N PRO A 51 -1.80 27.00 12.35
CA PRO A 51 -0.83 27.35 11.32
C PRO A 51 0.03 26.17 10.84
N ALA A 52 0.41 25.24 11.74
CA ALA A 52 1.19 24.06 11.41
C ALA A 52 0.50 23.09 10.43
N PHE A 53 -0.84 23.13 10.33
CA PHE A 53 -1.60 22.28 9.43
C PHE A 53 -2.05 22.99 8.14
N ARG A 54 -1.84 24.30 8.01
CA ARG A 54 -2.19 25.04 6.77
C ARG A 54 -1.56 24.47 5.50
N PRO A 55 -0.33 23.92 5.48
CA PRO A 55 0.23 23.32 4.27
C PRO A 55 -0.59 22.16 3.71
N TYR A 56 -1.37 21.44 4.54
CA TYR A 56 -2.22 20.32 4.08
C TYR A 56 -3.37 20.75 3.18
N ILE A 57 -3.83 21.99 3.27
CA ILE A 57 -4.93 22.54 2.45
C ILE A 57 -4.43 23.35 1.26
N ARG A 58 -3.11 23.41 1.01
CA ARG A 58 -2.56 23.97 -0.22
C ARG A 58 -2.98 23.16 -1.43
N LYS A 59 -2.92 23.77 -2.61
CA LYS A 59 -3.37 23.19 -3.89
C LYS A 59 -2.81 21.77 -4.11
N ASN A 60 -1.48 21.61 -4.10
CA ASN A 60 -0.85 20.34 -4.46
C ASN A 60 -1.12 19.22 -3.42
N PRO A 61 -1.04 19.44 -2.10
CA PRO A 61 -1.49 18.47 -1.10
C PRO A 61 -2.95 18.05 -1.24
N VAL A 62 -3.87 18.97 -1.58
CA VAL A 62 -5.28 18.59 -1.84
C VAL A 62 -5.40 17.74 -3.11
N ILE A 63 -4.64 18.04 -4.14
CA ILE A 63 -4.59 17.22 -5.36
C ILE A 63 -4.08 15.82 -5.04
N THR A 64 -3.02 15.70 -4.23
CA THR A 64 -2.50 14.37 -3.85
C THR A 64 -3.48 13.57 -3.00
N PHE A 65 -4.34 14.22 -2.20
CA PHE A 65 -5.48 13.55 -1.54
C PHE A 65 -6.45 12.95 -2.56
N LEU A 66 -6.83 13.70 -3.61
CA LEU A 66 -7.72 13.21 -4.66
C LEU A 66 -7.09 12.05 -5.44
N LEU A 67 -5.80 12.14 -5.76
CA LEU A 67 -5.03 11.05 -6.38
C LEU A 67 -5.02 9.80 -5.47
N GLY A 68 -4.83 9.99 -4.16
CA GLY A 68 -4.83 8.93 -3.16
C GLY A 68 -6.15 8.17 -3.12
N ILE A 69 -7.31 8.85 -3.16
CA ILE A 69 -8.62 8.18 -3.21
C ILE A 69 -8.67 7.17 -4.35
N SER A 70 -8.26 7.60 -5.54
CA SER A 70 -8.30 6.75 -6.73
C SER A 70 -7.23 5.66 -6.73
N SER A 71 -6.12 5.82 -6.00
CA SER A 71 -5.10 4.78 -5.83
C SER A 71 -5.54 3.70 -4.83
N GLY A 72 -6.22 4.09 -3.73
CA GLY A 72 -6.54 3.17 -2.63
C GLY A 72 -7.67 2.19 -2.94
N PHE A 73 -8.69 2.61 -3.70
CA PHE A 73 -9.91 1.81 -3.82
C PHE A 73 -9.76 0.47 -4.56
N PRO A 74 -8.96 0.32 -5.65
CA PRO A 74 -9.04 -0.90 -6.46
C PRO A 74 -8.46 -2.13 -5.76
N LEU A 75 -7.36 -1.98 -5.01
CA LEU A 75 -6.77 -3.11 -4.30
C LEU A 75 -7.70 -3.64 -3.22
N THR A 76 -8.36 -2.76 -2.47
CA THR A 76 -9.35 -3.16 -1.46
C THR A 76 -10.55 -3.84 -2.09
N LEU A 77 -11.00 -3.34 -3.26
CA LEU A 77 -12.08 -3.93 -4.03
C LEU A 77 -11.74 -5.36 -4.48
N LEU A 78 -10.50 -5.58 -4.97
CA LEU A 78 -10.01 -6.86 -5.45
C LEU A 78 -9.71 -7.88 -4.34
N VAL A 79 -9.19 -7.43 -3.19
CA VAL A 79 -8.80 -8.36 -2.12
C VAL A 79 -9.90 -8.51 -1.09
N ALA A 80 -10.26 -7.44 -0.39
CA ALA A 80 -11.18 -7.55 0.74
C ALA A 80 -12.65 -7.68 0.32
N THR A 81 -13.11 -6.84 -0.61
CA THR A 81 -14.53 -6.81 -1.02
C THR A 81 -14.88 -8.01 -1.89
N MET A 82 -13.99 -8.35 -2.81
CA MET A 82 -14.16 -9.50 -3.70
C MET A 82 -14.18 -10.82 -2.93
N THR A 83 -13.25 -11.04 -2.00
CA THR A 83 -13.24 -12.28 -1.19
C THR A 83 -14.51 -12.42 -0.34
N PHE A 84 -15.00 -11.30 0.21
CA PHE A 84 -16.29 -11.28 0.89
C PHE A 84 -17.45 -11.65 -0.04
N TRP A 85 -17.49 -11.09 -1.26
CA TRP A 85 -18.49 -11.43 -2.25
C TRP A 85 -18.45 -12.90 -2.63
N LEU A 86 -17.26 -13.44 -2.98
CA LEU A 86 -17.08 -14.85 -3.34
C LEU A 86 -17.54 -15.80 -2.23
N ALA A 87 -17.23 -15.50 -0.98
CA ALA A 87 -17.71 -16.26 0.17
C ALA A 87 -19.25 -16.23 0.30
N LYS A 88 -19.89 -15.08 0.02
CA LYS A 88 -21.36 -14.94 0.07
C LYS A 88 -22.08 -15.73 -1.02
N VAL A 89 -21.46 -15.94 -2.19
CA VAL A 89 -22.03 -16.75 -3.28
C VAL A 89 -21.63 -18.24 -3.21
N GLY A 90 -20.93 -18.64 -2.13
CA GLY A 90 -20.63 -20.04 -1.85
C GLY A 90 -19.41 -20.60 -2.62
N ILE A 91 -18.50 -19.74 -3.06
CA ILE A 91 -17.22 -20.19 -3.62
C ILE A 91 -16.36 -20.78 -2.50
N ASP A 92 -15.69 -21.90 -2.79
CA ASP A 92 -14.84 -22.61 -1.84
C ASP A 92 -13.62 -21.76 -1.40
N THR A 93 -13.14 -22.02 -0.18
CA THR A 93 -12.07 -21.26 0.44
C THR A 93 -10.73 -21.38 -0.31
N ALA A 94 -10.47 -22.53 -0.96
CA ALA A 94 -9.26 -22.73 -1.74
C ALA A 94 -9.24 -21.82 -2.98
N THR A 95 -10.37 -21.77 -3.70
CA THR A 95 -10.55 -20.85 -4.85
C THR A 95 -10.43 -19.38 -4.40
N ILE A 96 -11.03 -19.00 -3.25
CA ILE A 96 -10.89 -17.65 -2.69
C ILE A 96 -9.43 -17.35 -2.35
N GLY A 97 -8.67 -18.34 -1.88
CA GLY A 97 -7.24 -18.20 -1.57
C GLY A 97 -6.40 -17.72 -2.76
N PHE A 98 -6.76 -18.09 -3.99
CA PHE A 98 -6.10 -17.58 -5.20
C PHE A 98 -6.25 -16.07 -5.40
N ALA A 99 -7.21 -15.42 -4.74
CA ALA A 99 -7.31 -13.96 -4.78
C ALA A 99 -6.06 -13.24 -4.25
N VAL A 100 -5.26 -13.89 -3.42
CA VAL A 100 -3.95 -13.38 -2.96
C VAL A 100 -2.99 -13.16 -4.15
N ALA A 101 -3.09 -13.99 -5.20
CA ALA A 101 -2.30 -13.84 -6.42
C ALA A 101 -2.57 -12.51 -7.16
N LEU A 102 -3.71 -11.88 -6.96
CA LEU A 102 -4.02 -10.55 -7.51
C LEU A 102 -3.15 -9.44 -6.89
N GLY A 103 -2.45 -9.71 -5.80
CA GLY A 103 -1.42 -8.83 -5.25
C GLY A 103 -0.08 -8.88 -6.01
N ILE A 104 0.16 -9.92 -6.82
CA ILE A 104 1.43 -10.10 -7.56
C ILE A 104 1.74 -8.92 -8.48
N PRO A 105 0.81 -8.39 -9.31
CA PRO A 105 1.07 -7.24 -10.16
C PRO A 105 1.62 -6.04 -9.38
N TYR A 106 1.12 -5.77 -8.18
CA TYR A 106 1.61 -4.66 -7.35
C TYR A 106 3.05 -4.86 -6.87
N THR A 107 3.47 -6.10 -6.70
CA THR A 107 4.81 -6.43 -6.24
C THR A 107 5.85 -6.40 -7.36
N ILE A 108 5.44 -6.76 -8.58
CA ILE A 108 6.34 -6.80 -9.74
C ILE A 108 6.15 -5.60 -10.68
N LYS A 109 5.36 -4.60 -10.31
CA LYS A 109 5.05 -3.43 -11.14
C LYS A 109 6.28 -2.68 -11.66
N PHE A 110 7.42 -2.78 -10.97
CA PHE A 110 8.68 -2.18 -11.41
C PHE A 110 9.18 -2.74 -12.75
N LEU A 111 8.76 -3.94 -13.18
CA LEU A 111 9.17 -4.53 -14.45
C LEU A 111 8.64 -3.76 -15.67
N TRP A 112 7.45 -3.17 -15.57
CA TRP A 112 6.86 -2.38 -16.66
C TRP A 112 6.76 -0.88 -16.37
N ALA A 113 7.14 -0.43 -15.19
CA ALA A 113 7.18 1.00 -14.87
C ALA A 113 8.03 1.83 -15.86
N PRO A 114 9.14 1.31 -16.44
CA PRO A 114 9.86 2.00 -17.50
C PRO A 114 9.01 2.38 -18.71
N LEU A 115 7.97 1.60 -19.04
CA LEU A 115 7.05 1.94 -20.14
C LEU A 115 6.28 3.22 -19.81
N VAL A 116 5.83 3.39 -18.56
CA VAL A 116 5.12 4.58 -18.09
C VAL A 116 6.01 5.82 -18.12
N ASP A 117 7.31 5.65 -17.86
CA ASP A 117 8.27 6.74 -17.93
C ASP A 117 8.57 7.17 -19.38
N LYS A 118 8.60 6.24 -20.33
CA LYS A 118 9.21 6.48 -21.65
C LYS A 118 8.26 6.37 -22.83
N LEU A 119 7.18 5.61 -22.71
CA LEU A 119 6.24 5.44 -23.82
C LEU A 119 5.25 6.60 -23.88
N HIS A 120 5.29 7.34 -24.98
CA HIS A 120 4.34 8.40 -25.28
C HIS A 120 3.06 7.81 -25.88
N LEU A 121 1.92 8.13 -25.29
CA LEU A 121 0.63 7.75 -25.86
C LEU A 121 0.29 8.68 -27.03
N PRO A 122 0.09 8.14 -28.27
CA PRO A 122 -0.21 8.96 -29.43
C PRO A 122 -1.38 9.90 -29.15
N VAL A 123 -1.31 11.15 -29.63
CA VAL A 123 -2.31 12.20 -29.45
C VAL A 123 -2.47 12.65 -28.00
N LEU A 124 -2.71 11.74 -27.04
CA LEU A 124 -2.98 12.09 -25.64
C LEU A 124 -1.80 12.82 -25.00
N THR A 125 -0.57 12.35 -25.21
CA THR A 125 0.62 12.97 -24.61
C THR A 125 0.85 14.40 -25.14
N LYS A 126 0.50 14.66 -26.39
CA LYS A 126 0.59 16.02 -26.97
C LYS A 126 -0.41 17.00 -26.34
N ILE A 127 -1.59 16.50 -25.92
CA ILE A 127 -2.66 17.33 -25.37
C ILE A 127 -2.50 17.51 -23.86
N PHE A 128 -2.22 16.42 -23.14
CA PHE A 128 -2.28 16.38 -21.67
C PHE A 128 -0.90 16.31 -21.01
N GLY A 129 0.18 16.02 -21.74
CA GLY A 129 1.49 15.70 -21.19
C GLY A 129 1.59 14.23 -20.74
N GLN A 130 2.81 13.76 -20.42
CA GLN A 130 3.11 12.35 -20.20
C GLN A 130 2.25 11.72 -19.08
N ARG A 131 2.28 12.28 -17.87
CA ARG A 131 1.64 11.64 -16.69
C ARG A 131 0.12 11.64 -16.78
N ARG A 132 -0.49 12.76 -17.17
CA ARG A 132 -1.94 12.86 -17.28
C ARG A 132 -2.50 11.96 -18.37
N SER A 133 -1.78 11.82 -19.48
CA SER A 133 -2.19 10.93 -20.57
C SER A 133 -2.25 9.49 -20.12
N TRP A 134 -1.22 8.99 -19.44
CA TRP A 134 -1.23 7.66 -18.86
C TRP A 134 -2.31 7.50 -17.81
N LEU A 135 -2.49 8.51 -16.94
CA LEU A 135 -3.52 8.47 -15.89
C LEU A 135 -4.91 8.34 -16.49
N PHE A 136 -5.28 9.20 -17.43
CA PHE A 136 -6.61 9.16 -18.05
C PHE A 136 -6.86 7.88 -18.84
N PHE A 137 -5.86 7.41 -19.58
CA PHE A 137 -5.94 6.17 -20.32
C PHE A 137 -6.17 4.95 -19.41
N ILE A 138 -5.35 4.81 -18.38
CA ILE A 138 -5.46 3.70 -17.43
C ILE A 138 -6.76 3.78 -16.64
N GLN A 139 -7.19 4.96 -16.22
CA GLN A 139 -8.45 5.11 -15.48
C GLN A 139 -9.68 4.77 -16.33
N ALA A 140 -9.67 5.10 -17.61
CA ALA A 140 -10.75 4.69 -18.51
C ALA A 140 -10.82 3.17 -18.63
N LEU A 141 -9.67 2.49 -18.78
CA LEU A 141 -9.62 1.02 -18.82
C LEU A 141 -9.99 0.40 -17.47
N LEU A 142 -9.54 0.98 -16.38
CA LEU A 142 -9.85 0.53 -15.02
C LEU A 142 -11.34 0.64 -14.71
N PHE A 143 -11.96 1.74 -15.11
CA PHE A 143 -13.42 1.91 -15.00
C PHE A 143 -14.16 0.76 -15.69
N VAL A 144 -13.82 0.49 -16.96
CA VAL A 144 -14.44 -0.59 -17.73
C VAL A 144 -14.17 -1.96 -17.09
N SER A 145 -12.93 -2.22 -16.65
CA SER A 145 -12.56 -3.51 -16.06
C SER A 145 -13.29 -3.78 -14.74
N ILE A 146 -13.45 -2.79 -13.87
CA ILE A 146 -14.19 -2.92 -12.61
C ILE A 146 -15.69 -3.13 -12.89
N TRP A 147 -16.24 -2.43 -13.87
CA TRP A 147 -17.62 -2.62 -14.28
C TRP A 147 -17.86 -4.04 -14.77
N GLN A 148 -17.00 -4.54 -15.66
CA GLN A 148 -17.08 -5.90 -16.17
C GLN A 148 -16.85 -6.96 -15.09
N LEU A 149 -15.94 -6.70 -14.15
CA LEU A 149 -15.73 -7.55 -12.98
C LEU A 149 -17.01 -7.68 -12.16
N GLY A 150 -17.68 -6.57 -11.89
CA GLY A 150 -18.98 -6.57 -11.20
C GLY A 150 -20.09 -7.30 -11.97
N ALA A 151 -20.10 -7.14 -13.30
CA ALA A 151 -21.09 -7.76 -14.18
C ALA A 151 -20.84 -9.25 -14.44
N SER A 152 -19.66 -9.79 -14.17
CA SER A 152 -19.28 -11.17 -14.50
C SER A 152 -19.95 -12.24 -13.63
N ASN A 153 -20.64 -11.85 -12.53
CA ASN A 153 -21.51 -12.69 -11.70
C ASN A 153 -20.91 -14.08 -11.37
N PRO A 154 -19.88 -14.17 -10.52
CA PRO A 154 -19.17 -15.42 -10.24
C PRO A 154 -20.11 -16.48 -9.66
N GLN A 155 -19.97 -17.73 -10.15
CA GLN A 155 -20.73 -18.89 -9.70
C GLN A 155 -19.78 -20.05 -9.38
N PRO A 156 -20.13 -20.96 -8.44
CA PRO A 156 -19.38 -22.18 -8.24
C PRO A 156 -19.26 -22.98 -9.54
N GLY A 157 -18.01 -23.26 -9.95
CA GLY A 157 -17.71 -23.98 -11.20
C GLY A 157 -17.61 -23.12 -12.47
N ASP A 158 -17.97 -21.82 -12.40
CA ASP A 158 -17.81 -20.88 -13.53
C ASP A 158 -17.15 -19.57 -13.06
N MET A 159 -15.83 -19.63 -12.90
CA MET A 159 -15.00 -18.51 -12.44
C MET A 159 -14.13 -17.90 -13.54
N GLY A 160 -14.14 -18.48 -14.77
CA GLY A 160 -13.17 -18.13 -15.80
C GLY A 160 -13.20 -16.64 -16.19
N LEU A 161 -14.37 -16.13 -16.55
CA LEU A 161 -14.53 -14.73 -16.96
C LEU A 161 -14.26 -13.77 -15.80
N PHE A 162 -14.72 -14.12 -14.61
CA PHE A 162 -14.48 -13.35 -13.38
C PHE A 162 -12.98 -13.21 -13.07
N ALA A 163 -12.22 -14.33 -13.11
CA ALA A 163 -10.79 -14.37 -12.88
C ALA A 163 -10.02 -13.52 -13.90
N ILE A 164 -10.40 -13.55 -15.17
CA ILE A 164 -9.81 -12.73 -16.22
C ILE A 164 -9.99 -11.24 -15.90
N TRP A 165 -11.21 -10.80 -15.59
CA TRP A 165 -11.45 -9.39 -15.26
C TRP A 165 -10.78 -8.98 -13.96
N ALA A 166 -10.71 -9.85 -12.95
CA ALA A 166 -9.98 -9.60 -11.71
C ALA A 166 -8.48 -9.38 -11.99
N LEU A 167 -7.86 -10.23 -12.83
CA LEU A 167 -6.44 -10.09 -13.19
C LEU A 167 -6.18 -8.81 -14.01
N ILE A 168 -7.04 -8.50 -14.99
CA ILE A 168 -6.96 -7.26 -15.77
C ILE A 168 -7.07 -6.05 -14.84
N THR A 169 -8.03 -6.06 -13.93
CA THR A 169 -8.22 -4.97 -12.95
C THR A 169 -6.99 -4.82 -12.05
N ALA A 170 -6.41 -5.92 -11.57
CA ALA A 170 -5.20 -5.91 -10.75
C ALA A 170 -4.00 -5.30 -11.49
N PHE A 171 -3.80 -5.69 -12.76
CA PHE A 171 -2.72 -5.14 -13.58
C PHE A 171 -2.90 -3.64 -13.87
N LEU A 172 -4.12 -3.23 -14.25
CA LEU A 172 -4.44 -1.84 -14.52
C LEU A 172 -4.31 -0.98 -13.25
N SER A 173 -4.74 -1.49 -12.10
CA SER A 173 -4.61 -0.78 -10.84
C SER A 173 -3.16 -0.64 -10.40
N ALA A 174 -2.33 -1.69 -10.53
CA ALA A 174 -0.90 -1.60 -10.27
C ALA A 174 -0.22 -0.59 -11.21
N THR A 175 -0.68 -0.51 -12.47
CA THR A 175 -0.19 0.50 -13.43
C THR A 175 -0.65 1.91 -13.06
N GLN A 176 -1.90 2.06 -12.61
CA GLN A 176 -2.40 3.34 -12.08
C GLN A 176 -1.54 3.84 -10.92
N ASP A 177 -1.18 2.94 -9.98
CA ASP A 177 -0.31 3.29 -8.86
C ASP A 177 1.05 3.81 -9.31
N ILE A 178 1.67 3.21 -10.35
CA ILE A 178 2.92 3.71 -10.93
C ILE A 178 2.76 5.16 -11.39
N VAL A 179 1.67 5.43 -12.12
CA VAL A 179 1.41 6.77 -12.68
C VAL A 179 1.14 7.79 -11.58
N ILE A 180 0.27 7.45 -10.62
CA ILE A 180 -0.12 8.34 -9.51
C ILE A 180 1.08 8.67 -8.64
N ASP A 181 1.89 7.67 -8.27
CA ASP A 181 3.06 7.87 -7.44
C ASP A 181 4.10 8.77 -8.12
N ALA A 182 4.37 8.55 -9.41
CA ALA A 182 5.26 9.41 -10.17
C ALA A 182 4.71 10.84 -10.31
N TYR A 183 3.44 10.97 -10.66
CA TYR A 183 2.80 12.27 -10.83
C TYR A 183 2.76 13.06 -9.53
N ARG A 184 2.47 12.40 -8.41
CA ARG A 184 2.52 13.02 -7.07
C ARG A 184 3.90 13.61 -6.78
N ILE A 185 4.97 12.86 -7.07
CA ILE A 185 6.36 13.30 -6.84
C ILE A 185 6.68 14.52 -7.72
N GLU A 186 6.19 14.56 -8.95
CA GLU A 186 6.48 15.59 -9.92
C GLU A 186 5.70 16.92 -9.69
N ILE A 187 4.51 16.87 -9.08
CA ILE A 187 3.69 18.07 -8.85
C ILE A 187 3.99 18.77 -7.52
N LEU A 188 4.59 18.06 -6.55
CA LEU A 188 4.88 18.61 -5.24
C LEU A 188 6.16 19.46 -5.25
N GLU A 189 6.11 20.61 -4.59
CA GLU A 189 7.28 21.39 -4.25
C GLU A 189 8.00 20.77 -3.04
N GLU A 190 9.29 21.07 -2.83
CA GLU A 190 10.08 20.51 -1.75
C GLU A 190 9.43 20.71 -0.37
N GLU A 191 8.96 21.92 -0.11
CA GLU A 191 8.30 22.29 1.14
C GLU A 191 6.96 21.59 1.37
N GLU A 192 6.27 21.20 0.28
CA GLU A 192 4.96 20.53 0.32
C GLU A 192 5.06 19.01 0.36
N PHE A 193 6.24 18.47 0.14
CA PHE A 193 6.41 17.06 -0.17
C PHE A 193 5.94 16.12 0.95
N ALA A 194 6.32 16.41 2.19
CA ALA A 194 5.89 15.62 3.34
C ALA A 194 4.36 15.74 3.56
N HIS A 195 3.81 16.94 3.39
CA HIS A 195 2.37 17.20 3.53
C HIS A 195 1.57 16.51 2.41
N GLY A 196 2.04 16.61 1.16
CA GLY A 196 1.42 15.95 0.02
C GLY A 196 1.49 14.42 0.12
N THR A 197 2.56 13.86 0.69
CA THR A 197 2.63 12.42 0.97
C THR A 197 1.62 12.02 2.03
N ALA A 198 1.48 12.78 3.11
CA ALA A 198 0.50 12.51 4.17
C ALA A 198 -0.95 12.59 3.64
N THR A 199 -1.28 13.62 2.85
CA THR A 199 -2.62 13.75 2.26
C THR A 199 -2.92 12.65 1.24
N ASN A 200 -1.92 12.19 0.48
CA ASN A 200 -2.05 11.03 -0.39
C ASN A 200 -2.38 9.76 0.40
N GLN A 201 -1.68 9.51 1.52
CA GLN A 201 -1.98 8.37 2.38
C GLN A 201 -3.39 8.46 2.98
N PHE A 202 -3.83 9.65 3.38
CA PHE A 202 -5.19 9.86 3.84
C PHE A 202 -6.22 9.61 2.74
N GLY A 203 -5.98 10.09 1.52
CA GLY A 203 -6.80 9.79 0.35
C GLY A 203 -6.88 8.29 0.07
N TYR A 204 -5.73 7.59 0.12
CA TYR A 204 -5.65 6.14 -0.05
C TYR A 204 -6.55 5.40 0.96
N ARG A 205 -6.54 5.80 2.24
CA ARG A 205 -7.40 5.21 3.28
C ARG A 205 -8.88 5.52 3.05
N THR A 206 -9.19 6.72 2.54
CA THR A 206 -10.56 7.09 2.15
C THR A 206 -11.06 6.20 1.00
N GLY A 207 -10.23 5.98 -0.03
CA GLY A 207 -10.52 5.05 -1.13
C GLY A 207 -10.75 3.62 -0.65
N ASN A 208 -9.91 3.12 0.28
CA ASN A 208 -10.08 1.80 0.90
C ASN A 208 -11.42 1.67 1.63
N LEU A 209 -11.84 2.71 2.35
CA LEU A 209 -13.10 2.70 3.09
C LEU A 209 -14.29 2.63 2.13
N ILE A 210 -14.28 3.44 1.06
CA ILE A 210 -15.32 3.44 0.04
C ILE A 210 -15.41 2.08 -0.64
N ALA A 211 -14.28 1.51 -1.06
CA ALA A 211 -14.23 0.23 -1.74
C ALA A 211 -14.58 -0.96 -0.82
N GLY A 212 -14.19 -0.90 0.44
CA GLY A 212 -14.52 -1.94 1.42
C GLY A 212 -15.96 -1.82 1.93
N ALA A 213 -16.16 -0.94 2.89
CA ALA A 213 -17.46 -0.81 3.55
C ALA A 213 -18.55 -0.25 2.62
N GLY A 214 -18.23 0.74 1.77
CA GLY A 214 -19.20 1.37 0.89
C GLY A 214 -19.74 0.40 -0.16
N THR A 215 -18.88 -0.34 -0.85
CA THR A 215 -19.31 -1.30 -1.88
C THR A 215 -20.16 -2.42 -1.27
N ILE A 216 -19.76 -2.95 -0.11
CA ILE A 216 -20.53 -3.98 0.59
C ILE A 216 -21.91 -3.44 1.00
N TYR A 217 -21.98 -2.19 1.51
CA TYR A 217 -23.22 -1.53 1.87
C TYR A 217 -24.13 -1.32 0.66
N PHE A 218 -23.59 -0.94 -0.50
CA PHE A 218 -24.36 -0.83 -1.73
C PHE A 218 -24.91 -2.18 -2.21
N ALA A 219 -24.11 -3.25 -2.09
CA ALA A 219 -24.47 -4.57 -2.60
C ALA A 219 -25.45 -5.33 -1.71
N SER A 220 -25.29 -5.23 -0.38
CA SER A 220 -25.98 -6.11 0.58
C SER A 220 -27.46 -5.74 0.77
N GLN A 221 -28.30 -6.75 1.02
CA GLN A 221 -29.71 -6.57 1.35
C GLN A 221 -29.94 -5.82 2.68
N GLU A 222 -28.96 -5.85 3.56
CA GLU A 222 -28.96 -5.11 4.83
C GLU A 222 -28.60 -3.63 4.64
N GLY A 223 -28.02 -3.27 3.46
CA GLY A 223 -27.71 -1.92 3.04
C GLY A 223 -28.72 -1.40 2.01
N LEU A 224 -28.23 -0.98 0.83
CA LEU A 224 -29.08 -0.47 -0.26
C LEU A 224 -29.67 -1.58 -1.15
N GLY A 225 -29.18 -2.81 -1.08
CA GLY A 225 -29.70 -3.95 -1.83
C GLY A 225 -29.56 -3.85 -3.35
N LEU A 226 -28.59 -3.06 -3.86
CA LEU A 226 -28.43 -2.82 -5.30
C LEU A 226 -27.80 -4.00 -6.05
N GLY A 227 -27.31 -5.02 -5.33
CA GLY A 227 -26.58 -6.14 -5.89
C GLY A 227 -25.13 -5.80 -6.25
N TRP A 228 -24.30 -6.86 -6.43
CA TRP A 228 -22.86 -6.72 -6.61
C TRP A 228 -22.46 -6.00 -7.91
N ALA A 229 -23.15 -6.30 -9.02
CA ALA A 229 -22.86 -5.66 -10.30
C ALA A 229 -23.00 -4.14 -10.22
N THR A 230 -24.11 -3.65 -9.66
CA THR A 230 -24.35 -2.21 -9.50
C THR A 230 -23.39 -1.60 -8.48
N ALA A 231 -23.11 -2.29 -7.38
CA ALA A 231 -22.19 -1.81 -6.35
C ALA A 231 -20.76 -1.61 -6.88
N TYR A 232 -20.23 -2.58 -7.64
CA TYR A 232 -18.92 -2.44 -8.32
C TYR A 232 -18.95 -1.32 -9.36
N GLY A 233 -20.04 -1.23 -10.15
CA GLY A 233 -20.23 -0.14 -11.11
C GLY A 233 -20.21 1.24 -10.45
N LEU A 234 -20.91 1.43 -9.31
CA LEU A 234 -20.86 2.68 -8.54
C LEU A 234 -19.47 2.95 -7.97
N THR A 235 -18.79 1.93 -7.46
CA THR A 235 -17.46 2.09 -6.88
C THR A 235 -16.42 2.45 -7.96
N SER A 236 -16.61 2.04 -9.22
CA SER A 236 -15.72 2.42 -10.31
C SER A 236 -15.60 3.93 -10.52
N PHE A 237 -16.61 4.73 -10.11
CA PHE A 237 -16.55 6.20 -10.14
C PHE A 237 -15.51 6.79 -9.18
N CYS A 238 -14.89 6.00 -8.30
CA CYS A 238 -13.75 6.44 -7.49
C CYS A 238 -12.50 6.79 -8.30
N ILE A 239 -12.51 6.60 -9.62
CA ILE A 239 -11.49 7.16 -10.53
C ILE A 239 -11.62 8.67 -10.70
N ILE A 240 -12.82 9.24 -10.55
CA ILE A 240 -13.11 10.66 -10.83
C ILE A 240 -12.25 11.62 -9.99
N PRO A 241 -12.02 11.42 -8.70
CA PRO A 241 -11.17 12.31 -7.90
C PRO A 241 -9.80 12.53 -8.52
N ALA A 242 -9.12 11.48 -9.02
CA ALA A 242 -7.80 11.64 -9.63
C ALA A 242 -7.89 12.37 -10.98
N ILE A 243 -8.95 12.18 -11.78
CA ILE A 243 -9.18 12.94 -13.00
C ILE A 243 -9.30 14.43 -12.68
N ILE A 244 -10.13 14.78 -11.70
CA ILE A 244 -10.30 16.18 -11.24
C ILE A 244 -8.96 16.73 -10.74
N GLY A 245 -8.26 15.97 -9.88
CA GLY A 245 -6.96 16.38 -9.36
C GLY A 245 -5.93 16.62 -10.47
N ALA A 246 -5.85 15.72 -11.45
CA ALA A 246 -4.91 15.83 -12.57
C ALA A 246 -5.24 17.01 -13.51
N LEU A 247 -6.51 17.29 -13.76
CA LEU A 247 -6.93 18.47 -14.52
C LEU A 247 -6.57 19.76 -13.77
N TRP A 248 -6.73 19.77 -12.45
CA TRP A 248 -6.42 20.94 -11.62
C TRP A 248 -4.92 21.17 -11.46
N ALA A 249 -4.10 20.11 -11.31
CA ALA A 249 -2.65 20.21 -11.16
C ALA A 249 -1.94 20.76 -12.40
N GLY A 250 -2.38 20.33 -13.57
CA GLY A 250 -1.65 20.57 -14.81
C GLY A 250 -0.61 19.50 -15.14
N PRO A 251 0.26 19.68 -16.13
CA PRO A 251 1.35 18.75 -16.43
C PRO A 251 2.35 18.72 -15.28
N GLY A 252 2.85 17.51 -14.94
CA GLY A 252 3.92 17.34 -13.95
C GLY A 252 5.25 17.95 -14.45
N LYS A 253 6.23 18.04 -13.56
CA LYS A 253 7.62 18.44 -13.87
C LYS A 253 8.36 17.30 -14.58
N PHE A 254 7.80 16.81 -15.68
CA PHE A 254 8.42 15.73 -16.45
C PHE A 254 9.57 16.32 -17.29
N VAL A 255 10.79 15.85 -17.06
CA VAL A 255 11.95 16.18 -17.87
C VAL A 255 12.07 15.14 -18.98
N ASP A 256 11.58 15.49 -20.17
CA ASP A 256 11.80 14.68 -21.36
C ASP A 256 13.25 14.83 -21.85
N ARG A 257 14.15 14.03 -21.30
CA ARG A 257 15.54 13.95 -21.79
C ARG A 257 15.63 13.30 -23.18
N PHE A 258 14.52 12.79 -23.71
CA PHE A 258 14.46 12.02 -24.96
C PHE A 258 13.72 12.75 -26.08
N ALA A 259 13.41 14.03 -25.93
CA ALA A 259 12.84 14.83 -27.01
C ALA A 259 13.69 14.84 -28.32
N HIS A 260 14.91 14.30 -28.26
CA HIS A 260 15.85 14.19 -29.40
C HIS A 260 15.95 12.76 -29.96
N VAL A 261 14.99 11.87 -29.65
CA VAL A 261 15.08 10.42 -29.94
C VAL A 261 14.34 10.01 -31.21
N GLU A 262 14.02 10.93 -32.12
CA GLU A 262 13.61 10.56 -33.46
C GLU A 262 14.78 9.85 -34.17
N GLY A 263 14.70 8.51 -34.30
CA GLY A 263 15.70 7.70 -35.00
C GLY A 263 16.50 6.70 -34.16
N MET A 264 16.23 6.53 -32.87
CA MET A 264 16.92 5.51 -32.07
C MET A 264 16.62 4.09 -32.55
N LYS A 265 17.69 3.26 -32.64
CA LYS A 265 17.53 1.83 -32.87
C LYS A 265 16.82 1.17 -31.68
N PRO A 266 15.96 0.12 -31.89
CA PRO A 266 15.21 -0.53 -30.81
C PRO A 266 16.07 -0.96 -29.62
N LYS A 267 17.31 -1.41 -29.85
CA LYS A 267 18.24 -1.79 -28.80
C LYS A 267 18.71 -0.61 -27.94
N GLN A 268 18.92 0.56 -28.55
CA GLN A 268 19.29 1.79 -27.83
C GLN A 268 18.11 2.28 -27.01
N TRP A 269 16.89 2.27 -27.59
CA TRP A 269 15.68 2.61 -26.86
C TRP A 269 15.47 1.71 -25.64
N LEU A 270 15.63 0.39 -25.78
CA LEU A 270 15.50 -0.56 -24.67
C LEU A 270 16.52 -0.27 -23.56
N THR A 271 17.77 0.03 -23.94
CA THR A 271 18.82 0.38 -22.97
C THR A 271 18.46 1.65 -22.20
N GLU A 272 18.07 2.69 -22.89
CA GLU A 272 17.74 3.99 -22.30
C GLU A 272 16.44 3.93 -21.47
N ALA A 273 15.42 3.26 -21.98
CA ALA A 273 14.11 3.21 -21.35
C ALA A 273 14.05 2.23 -20.16
N VAL A 274 14.72 1.08 -20.26
CA VAL A 274 14.60 0.01 -19.26
C VAL A 274 15.86 -0.13 -18.42
N VAL A 275 17.04 -0.18 -19.05
CA VAL A 275 18.28 -0.50 -18.33
C VAL A 275 18.80 0.69 -17.52
N ASN A 276 18.79 1.88 -18.09
CA ASN A 276 19.39 3.07 -17.46
C ASN A 276 18.71 3.50 -16.15
N PRO A 277 17.37 3.44 -15.98
CA PRO A 277 16.75 3.76 -14.70
C PRO A 277 17.23 2.88 -13.54
N PHE A 278 17.35 1.57 -13.80
CA PHE A 278 17.88 0.62 -12.80
C PHE A 278 19.38 0.79 -12.61
N ARG A 279 20.12 0.99 -13.70
CA ARG A 279 21.56 1.21 -13.66
C ARG A 279 21.90 2.46 -12.86
N GLU A 280 21.20 3.58 -13.09
CA GLU A 280 21.39 4.83 -12.36
C GLU A 280 21.19 4.60 -10.85
N PHE A 281 20.10 3.94 -10.45
CA PHE A 281 19.85 3.64 -9.05
C PHE A 281 20.91 2.70 -8.46
N LEU A 282 21.24 1.61 -9.15
CA LEU A 282 22.18 0.58 -8.66
C LEU A 282 23.64 1.05 -8.63
N THR A 283 24.00 2.09 -9.38
CA THR A 283 25.33 2.70 -9.33
C THR A 283 25.52 3.66 -8.17
N ARG A 284 24.42 4.10 -7.51
CA ARG A 284 24.51 4.99 -6.34
C ARG A 284 25.28 4.33 -5.20
N HIS A 285 26.04 5.13 -4.48
CA HIS A 285 26.66 4.66 -3.24
C HIS A 285 25.61 4.20 -2.23
N GLY A 286 25.76 3.01 -1.70
CA GLY A 286 24.80 2.45 -0.74
C GLY A 286 23.49 1.90 -1.33
N ALA A 287 23.31 1.81 -2.66
CA ALA A 287 22.06 1.35 -3.28
C ALA A 287 21.53 0.03 -2.70
N PHE A 288 22.41 -0.96 -2.48
CA PHE A 288 22.03 -2.25 -1.90
C PHE A 288 21.72 -2.17 -0.40
N LEU A 289 22.36 -1.27 0.33
CA LEU A 289 22.00 -0.97 1.72
C LEU A 289 20.62 -0.33 1.79
N ILE A 290 20.32 0.58 0.85
CA ILE A 290 19.00 1.20 0.74
C ILE A 290 17.94 0.14 0.43
N LEU A 291 18.16 -0.74 -0.56
CA LEU A 291 17.22 -1.82 -0.88
C LEU A 291 17.02 -2.78 0.29
N GLY A 292 18.10 -3.17 0.97
CA GLY A 292 18.03 -4.01 2.17
C GLY A 292 17.26 -3.33 3.30
N PHE A 293 17.50 -2.05 3.54
CA PHE A 293 16.74 -1.25 4.51
C PHE A 293 15.26 -1.18 4.15
N VAL A 294 14.94 -0.85 2.90
CA VAL A 294 13.56 -0.76 2.41
C VAL A 294 12.82 -2.09 2.58
N LEU A 295 13.50 -3.21 2.33
CA LEU A 295 12.95 -4.56 2.49
C LEU A 295 12.66 -4.88 3.96
N LEU A 296 13.57 -4.52 4.88
CA LEU A 296 13.54 -4.98 6.27
C LEU A 296 12.89 -3.97 7.23
N TYR A 297 12.70 -2.71 6.83
CA TYR A 297 12.20 -1.65 7.73
C TYR A 297 10.85 -1.96 8.38
N LYS A 298 9.97 -2.66 7.68
CA LYS A 298 8.61 -2.96 8.13
C LYS A 298 8.35 -4.44 8.45
N VAL A 299 9.39 -5.24 8.59
CA VAL A 299 9.25 -6.69 8.79
C VAL A 299 8.52 -7.03 10.09
N GLY A 300 8.93 -6.45 11.22
CA GLY A 300 8.27 -6.69 12.51
C GLY A 300 6.79 -6.32 12.50
N ASP A 301 6.48 -5.16 11.91
CA ASP A 301 5.13 -4.64 11.73
C ASP A 301 4.26 -5.57 10.85
N ALA A 302 4.83 -6.06 9.76
CA ALA A 302 4.15 -6.96 8.83
C ALA A 302 3.80 -8.32 9.47
N MET A 303 4.72 -8.89 10.24
CA MET A 303 4.47 -10.11 11.02
C MET A 303 3.37 -9.91 12.05
N GLY A 304 3.43 -8.82 12.81
CA GLY A 304 2.43 -8.46 13.81
C GLY A 304 1.03 -8.30 13.20
N GLN A 305 0.94 -7.57 12.10
CA GLN A 305 -0.34 -7.35 11.41
C GLN A 305 -0.99 -8.64 10.89
N ALA A 306 -0.19 -9.61 10.42
CA ALA A 306 -0.69 -10.90 9.96
C ALA A 306 -1.32 -11.72 11.10
N MET A 307 -0.77 -11.63 12.31
CA MET A 307 -1.16 -12.44 13.46
C MET A 307 -2.07 -11.69 14.45
N LEU A 308 -2.39 -10.44 14.21
CA LEU A 308 -3.25 -9.65 15.10
C LEU A 308 -4.64 -10.26 15.27
N SER A 309 -5.33 -10.55 14.15
CA SER A 309 -6.69 -11.12 14.20
C SER A 309 -6.73 -12.50 14.84
N PRO A 310 -5.84 -13.47 14.50
CA PRO A 310 -5.76 -14.75 15.21
C PRO A 310 -5.58 -14.59 16.72
N MET A 311 -4.66 -13.72 17.16
CA MET A 311 -4.44 -13.48 18.59
C MET A 311 -5.69 -12.95 19.29
N ILE A 312 -6.39 -12.00 18.68
CA ILE A 312 -7.62 -11.40 19.26
C ILE A 312 -8.69 -12.47 19.46
N VAL A 313 -8.84 -13.39 18.49
CA VAL A 313 -9.78 -14.52 18.60
C VAL A 313 -9.38 -15.46 19.73
N ASP A 314 -8.10 -15.85 19.81
CA ASP A 314 -7.58 -16.75 20.84
C ASP A 314 -7.69 -16.16 22.25
N LEU A 315 -7.56 -14.82 22.39
CA LEU A 315 -7.75 -14.14 23.67
C LEU A 315 -9.25 -14.01 24.06
N GLY A 316 -10.18 -14.49 23.23
CA GLY A 316 -11.61 -14.55 23.51
C GLY A 316 -12.33 -13.20 23.45
N PHE A 317 -11.83 -12.24 22.67
CA PHE A 317 -12.54 -10.98 22.43
C PHE A 317 -13.74 -11.19 21.51
N SER A 318 -14.82 -10.44 21.73
CA SER A 318 -15.96 -10.44 20.81
C SER A 318 -15.62 -9.71 19.51
N ASP A 319 -16.32 -10.09 18.42
CA ASP A 319 -16.20 -9.42 17.12
C ASP A 319 -16.49 -7.92 17.23
N LEU A 320 -17.46 -7.53 18.05
CA LEU A 320 -17.84 -6.13 18.26
C LEU A 320 -16.74 -5.33 18.97
N ASP A 321 -16.07 -5.94 19.97
CA ASP A 321 -14.95 -5.31 20.65
C ASP A 321 -13.81 -5.04 19.67
N TYR A 322 -13.44 -6.06 18.86
CA TYR A 322 -12.38 -5.89 17.85
C TYR A 322 -12.74 -4.89 16.77
N ILE A 323 -13.98 -4.93 16.27
CA ILE A 323 -14.45 -3.96 15.27
C ILE A 323 -14.38 -2.53 15.84
N SER A 324 -14.85 -2.32 17.08
CA SER A 324 -14.82 -1.00 17.71
C SER A 324 -13.39 -0.51 17.95
N ALA A 325 -12.52 -1.36 18.47
CA ALA A 325 -11.11 -1.03 18.70
C ALA A 325 -10.36 -0.72 17.40
N ASN A 326 -10.53 -1.52 16.36
CA ASN A 326 -9.77 -1.40 15.12
C ASN A 326 -10.36 -0.35 14.15
N LYS A 327 -11.69 -0.35 13.95
CA LYS A 327 -12.32 0.50 12.93
C LYS A 327 -12.70 1.90 13.43
N LEU A 328 -12.92 2.08 14.73
CA LEU A 328 -13.20 3.39 15.30
C LEU A 328 -11.94 4.03 15.89
N TRP A 329 -11.40 3.43 16.95
CA TRP A 329 -10.25 3.98 17.66
C TRP A 329 -8.95 3.89 16.84
N GLY A 330 -8.66 2.72 16.29
CA GLY A 330 -7.45 2.49 15.50
C GLY A 330 -7.42 3.31 14.22
N PHE A 331 -8.53 3.41 13.51
CA PHE A 331 -8.60 4.25 12.30
C PHE A 331 -8.40 5.74 12.62
N GLY A 332 -9.01 6.24 13.70
CA GLY A 332 -8.77 7.60 14.18
C GLY A 332 -7.30 7.85 14.51
N ALA A 333 -6.67 6.93 15.24
CA ALA A 333 -5.25 7.00 15.57
C ALA A 333 -4.34 6.99 14.32
N LEU A 334 -4.67 6.16 13.31
CA LEU A 334 -3.94 6.12 12.04
C LEU A 334 -3.99 7.45 11.28
N ILE A 335 -5.16 8.09 11.25
CA ILE A 335 -5.32 9.41 10.62
C ILE A 335 -4.46 10.45 11.34
N VAL A 336 -4.55 10.51 12.67
CA VAL A 336 -3.75 11.43 13.49
C VAL A 336 -2.26 11.17 13.26
N GLY A 337 -1.82 9.91 13.29
CA GLY A 337 -0.44 9.54 13.04
C GLY A 337 0.05 9.98 11.66
N SER A 338 -0.73 9.74 10.62
CA SER A 338 -0.40 10.17 9.26
C SER A 338 -0.31 11.69 9.13
N ALA A 339 -1.19 12.43 9.82
CA ALA A 339 -1.16 13.89 9.87
C ALA A 339 0.05 14.43 10.64
N LEU A 340 0.53 13.72 11.65
CA LEU A 340 1.73 14.09 12.40
C LEU A 340 3.04 13.79 11.65
N GLY A 341 3.01 12.91 10.64
CA GLY A 341 4.21 12.49 9.92
C GLY A 341 4.99 13.63 9.26
N ALA A 342 4.30 14.58 8.62
CA ALA A 342 4.97 15.71 7.97
C ALA A 342 5.56 16.72 8.99
N PRO A 343 4.84 17.21 10.02
CA PRO A 343 5.44 17.97 11.11
C PRO A 343 6.62 17.26 11.77
N PHE A 344 6.57 15.92 11.89
CA PHE A 344 7.63 15.13 12.46
C PHE A 344 8.93 15.19 11.63
N ILE A 345 8.81 15.12 10.28
CA ILE A 345 9.94 15.29 9.36
C ILE A 345 10.51 16.71 9.45
N LEU A 346 9.65 17.73 9.46
CA LEU A 346 10.06 19.12 9.49
C LEU A 346 10.79 19.50 10.80
N TRP A 347 10.34 18.90 11.90
CA TRP A 347 10.95 19.17 13.22
C TRP A 347 12.27 18.43 13.43
N LEU A 348 12.36 17.17 13.04
CA LEU A 348 13.50 16.28 13.32
C LEU A 348 14.50 16.18 12.17
N GLY A 349 14.08 16.52 10.95
CA GLY A 349 14.77 16.16 9.71
C GLY A 349 14.55 14.70 9.33
N MET A 350 14.75 14.35 8.05
CA MET A 350 14.41 13.04 7.48
C MET A 350 15.10 11.88 8.21
N GLY A 351 16.40 11.99 8.52
CA GLY A 351 17.15 10.90 9.14
C GLY A 351 16.65 10.56 10.54
N ARG A 352 16.47 11.58 11.40
CA ARG A 352 15.96 11.37 12.77
C ARG A 352 14.50 10.92 12.75
N ALA A 353 13.70 11.47 11.83
CA ALA A 353 12.30 11.07 11.68
C ALA A 353 12.17 9.58 11.32
N LEU A 354 12.99 9.07 10.38
CA LEU A 354 13.04 7.64 10.05
C LEU A 354 13.46 6.77 11.24
N LEU A 355 14.52 7.17 11.95
CA LEU A 355 14.98 6.43 13.11
C LEU A 355 13.91 6.35 14.19
N ILE A 356 13.36 7.49 14.60
CA ILE A 356 12.42 7.55 15.70
C ILE A 356 11.09 6.89 15.31
N SER A 357 10.59 7.10 14.08
CA SER A 357 9.38 6.43 13.64
C SER A 357 9.55 4.90 13.56
N GLY A 358 10.71 4.41 13.10
CA GLY A 358 11.01 2.98 13.11
C GLY A 358 11.09 2.40 14.53
N LEU A 359 11.71 3.11 15.47
CA LEU A 359 11.72 2.71 16.88
C LEU A 359 10.31 2.74 17.50
N LEU A 360 9.51 3.76 17.23
CA LEU A 360 8.12 3.84 17.70
C LEU A 360 7.29 2.65 17.19
N MET A 361 7.41 2.30 15.90
CA MET A 361 6.73 1.13 15.32
C MET A 361 7.24 -0.18 15.94
N MET A 362 8.55 -0.31 16.17
CA MET A 362 9.13 -1.48 16.85
C MET A 362 8.59 -1.61 18.29
N PHE A 363 8.54 -0.52 19.04
CA PHE A 363 8.07 -0.52 20.42
C PHE A 363 6.54 -0.61 20.54
N SER A 364 5.75 -0.24 19.52
CA SER A 364 4.30 -0.46 19.53
C SER A 364 3.95 -1.95 19.64
N ASN A 365 4.78 -2.84 19.10
CA ASN A 365 4.61 -4.28 19.25
C ASN A 365 4.70 -4.76 20.71
N VAL A 366 5.40 -4.03 21.58
CA VAL A 366 5.42 -4.31 23.03
C VAL A 366 4.04 -4.14 23.67
N MET A 367 3.20 -3.22 23.16
CA MET A 367 1.83 -3.06 23.64
C MET A 367 0.99 -4.31 23.38
N PHE A 368 1.19 -4.97 22.23
CA PHE A 368 0.54 -6.25 21.94
C PHE A 368 1.13 -7.40 22.79
N MET A 369 2.41 -7.36 23.09
CA MET A 369 3.01 -8.31 24.04
C MET A 369 2.37 -8.19 25.44
N ILE A 370 2.13 -6.96 25.90
CA ILE A 370 1.42 -6.69 27.15
C ILE A 370 -0.04 -7.16 27.05
N LEU A 371 -0.73 -6.88 25.93
CA LEU A 371 -2.09 -7.38 25.71
C LEU A 371 -2.15 -8.90 25.78
N ALA A 372 -1.22 -9.60 25.12
CA ALA A 372 -1.14 -11.05 25.14
C ALA A 372 -0.92 -11.61 26.56
N ALA A 373 -0.13 -10.91 27.38
CA ALA A 373 0.11 -11.27 28.79
C ALA A 373 -1.08 -10.95 29.71
N THR A 374 -1.82 -9.87 29.41
CA THR A 374 -2.97 -9.41 30.22
C THR A 374 -4.23 -10.23 29.92
N GLY A 375 -4.34 -10.76 28.70
CA GLY A 375 -5.52 -11.49 28.25
C GLY A 375 -6.66 -10.57 27.80
N ASN A 376 -7.92 -11.02 28.00
CA ASN A 376 -9.13 -10.34 27.53
C ASN A 376 -9.40 -9.02 28.28
N SER A 377 -8.72 -7.94 27.88
CA SER A 377 -8.91 -6.58 28.41
C SER A 377 -9.19 -5.61 27.26
N TYR A 378 -10.44 -5.15 27.14
CA TYR A 378 -10.89 -4.27 26.06
C TYR A 378 -10.04 -2.99 25.97
N TRP A 379 -9.83 -2.28 27.08
CA TRP A 379 -9.07 -1.03 27.06
C TRP A 379 -7.59 -1.22 26.75
N MET A 380 -7.01 -2.37 27.12
CA MET A 380 -5.63 -2.72 26.73
C MET A 380 -5.55 -3.01 25.23
N MET A 381 -6.55 -3.68 24.66
CA MET A 381 -6.66 -3.88 23.23
C MET A 381 -6.78 -2.56 22.48
N VAL A 382 -7.65 -1.65 22.95
CA VAL A 382 -7.80 -0.29 22.37
C VAL A 382 -6.46 0.46 22.43
N ALA A 383 -5.78 0.44 23.59
CA ALA A 383 -4.49 1.10 23.75
C ALA A 383 -3.42 0.54 22.81
N ALA A 384 -3.32 -0.80 22.67
CA ALA A 384 -2.37 -1.44 21.77
C ALA A 384 -2.65 -1.09 20.30
N ILE A 385 -3.91 -1.21 19.86
CA ILE A 385 -4.33 -0.89 18.50
C ILE A 385 -4.14 0.61 18.18
N CYS A 386 -4.47 1.51 19.11
CA CYS A 386 -4.27 2.95 18.91
C CYS A 386 -2.78 3.31 18.82
N THR A 387 -1.93 2.75 19.70
CA THR A 387 -0.49 2.99 19.67
C THR A 387 0.12 2.51 18.36
N GLU A 388 -0.22 1.28 17.93
CA GLU A 388 0.23 0.72 16.66
C GLU A 388 -0.20 1.58 15.48
N ASN A 389 -1.48 1.94 15.38
CA ASN A 389 -1.98 2.72 14.25
C ASN A 389 -1.41 4.14 14.23
N LEU A 390 -1.22 4.78 15.39
CA LEU A 390 -0.59 6.10 15.49
C LEU A 390 0.86 6.06 15.00
N THR A 391 1.65 5.12 15.49
CA THR A 391 3.07 4.99 15.12
C THR A 391 3.23 4.54 13.68
N SER A 392 2.40 3.61 13.22
CA SER A 392 2.34 3.18 11.82
C SER A 392 1.94 4.32 10.89
N GLY A 393 1.00 5.19 11.27
CA GLY A 393 0.62 6.38 10.50
C GLY A 393 1.79 7.35 10.30
N ILE A 394 2.51 7.67 11.39
CA ILE A 394 3.73 8.48 11.33
C ILE A 394 4.77 7.79 10.43
N GLY A 395 5.07 6.52 10.71
CA GLY A 395 6.09 5.75 10.00
C GLY A 395 5.79 5.58 8.51
N LEU A 396 4.53 5.37 8.12
CA LEU A 396 4.10 5.31 6.72
C LEU A 396 4.38 6.62 5.97
N THR A 397 4.02 7.76 6.57
CA THR A 397 4.25 9.07 5.95
C THR A 397 5.75 9.36 5.82
N VAL A 398 6.52 9.13 6.89
CA VAL A 398 7.98 9.34 6.89
C VAL A 398 8.67 8.44 5.87
N PHE A 399 8.33 7.14 5.85
CA PHE A 399 8.93 6.16 4.95
C PHE A 399 8.56 6.42 3.48
N ALA A 400 7.28 6.71 3.18
CA ALA A 400 6.86 7.03 1.81
C ALA A 400 7.50 8.33 1.31
N THR A 401 7.69 9.33 2.17
CA THR A 401 8.42 10.56 1.85
C THR A 401 9.89 10.25 1.53
N TYR A 402 10.54 9.40 2.32
CA TYR A 402 11.91 8.96 2.06
C TYR A 402 12.05 8.21 0.74
N LEU A 403 11.17 7.23 0.45
CA LEU A 403 11.18 6.50 -0.83
C LEU A 403 11.03 7.44 -2.01
N SER A 404 10.16 8.43 -1.87
CA SER A 404 9.92 9.42 -2.92
C SER A 404 11.16 10.29 -3.14
N GLY A 405 11.84 10.71 -2.07
CA GLY A 405 13.07 11.49 -2.15
C GLY A 405 14.25 10.73 -2.76
N LEU A 406 14.23 9.40 -2.74
CA LEU A 406 15.22 8.56 -3.41
C LEU A 406 15.03 8.46 -4.92
N SER A 407 13.85 8.83 -5.44
CA SER A 407 13.54 8.70 -6.87
C SER A 407 14.00 9.92 -7.65
N SER A 408 14.77 9.69 -8.72
CA SER A 408 15.19 10.75 -9.63
C SER A 408 14.01 11.25 -10.47
N ILE A 409 13.89 12.56 -10.68
CA ILE A 409 12.85 13.18 -11.52
C ILE A 409 12.88 12.61 -12.94
N ALA A 410 14.06 12.23 -13.45
CA ALA A 410 14.22 11.64 -14.79
C ALA A 410 13.61 10.24 -14.93
N TYR A 411 13.44 9.49 -13.80
CA TYR A 411 13.01 8.10 -13.77
C TYR A 411 12.04 7.83 -12.62
N THR A 412 11.19 8.79 -12.32
CA THR A 412 10.34 8.80 -11.11
C THR A 412 9.48 7.54 -11.00
N ALA A 413 8.77 7.18 -12.08
CA ALA A 413 7.87 6.02 -12.06
C ALA A 413 8.65 4.72 -11.86
N THR A 414 9.76 4.52 -12.56
CA THR A 414 10.56 3.29 -12.50
C THR A 414 11.21 3.11 -11.13
N GLN A 415 11.86 4.14 -10.62
CA GLN A 415 12.60 4.04 -9.35
C GLN A 415 11.67 3.97 -8.15
N PHE A 416 10.60 4.75 -8.12
CA PHE A 416 9.62 4.65 -7.05
C PHE A 416 8.88 3.30 -7.09
N ALA A 417 8.53 2.79 -8.28
CA ALA A 417 7.94 1.46 -8.41
C ALA A 417 8.88 0.36 -7.90
N LEU A 418 10.18 0.44 -8.19
CA LEU A 418 11.19 -0.48 -7.65
C LEU A 418 11.20 -0.46 -6.13
N LEU A 419 11.35 0.71 -5.52
CA LEU A 419 11.44 0.86 -4.07
C LEU A 419 10.16 0.42 -3.36
N SER A 420 8.99 0.83 -3.87
CA SER A 420 7.70 0.45 -3.29
C SER A 420 7.39 -1.03 -3.45
N SER A 421 7.81 -1.65 -4.56
CA SER A 421 7.72 -3.10 -4.76
C SER A 421 8.58 -3.85 -3.73
N PHE A 422 9.82 -3.44 -3.52
CA PHE A 422 10.70 -4.06 -2.51
C PHE A 422 10.11 -3.93 -1.09
N ALA A 423 9.55 -2.76 -0.74
CA ALA A 423 8.86 -2.58 0.53
C ALA A 423 7.65 -3.52 0.69
N GLY A 424 6.90 -3.72 -0.41
CA GLY A 424 5.76 -4.65 -0.46
C GLY A 424 6.17 -6.12 -0.30
N VAL A 425 7.25 -6.51 -0.97
CA VAL A 425 7.82 -7.87 -0.89
C VAL A 425 8.19 -8.23 0.55
N GLY A 426 8.98 -7.39 1.23
CA GLY A 426 9.37 -7.63 2.62
C GLY A 426 8.16 -7.93 3.51
N ARG A 427 7.11 -7.14 3.35
CA ARG A 427 5.85 -7.32 4.09
C ARG A 427 5.17 -8.66 3.78
N THR A 428 5.03 -9.03 2.51
CA THR A 428 4.34 -10.25 2.10
C THR A 428 5.08 -11.52 2.55
N PHE A 429 6.42 -11.52 2.43
CA PHE A 429 7.24 -12.66 2.81
C PHE A 429 7.27 -12.97 4.30
N MET A 430 7.32 -11.90 5.10
CA MET A 430 7.44 -12.08 6.54
C MET A 430 6.10 -12.42 7.21
N ALA A 431 4.99 -12.22 6.51
CA ALA A 431 3.67 -12.67 6.98
C ALA A 431 3.55 -14.21 7.02
N GLY A 432 4.14 -14.92 6.05
CA GLY A 432 4.05 -16.39 5.97
C GLY A 432 4.62 -17.12 7.20
N PRO A 433 5.88 -16.90 7.60
CA PRO A 433 6.49 -17.54 8.77
C PRO A 433 5.89 -17.10 10.12
N ALA A 434 5.13 -16.00 10.16
CA ALA A 434 4.60 -15.44 11.38
C ALA A 434 3.72 -16.44 12.17
N GLY A 435 2.88 -17.22 11.47
CA GLY A 435 2.03 -18.25 12.08
C GLY A 435 2.86 -19.34 12.75
N ILE A 436 3.88 -19.85 12.06
CA ILE A 436 4.78 -20.90 12.60
C ILE A 436 5.49 -20.40 13.86
N VAL A 437 5.94 -19.16 13.87
CA VAL A 437 6.57 -18.56 15.05
C VAL A 437 5.55 -18.46 16.19
N ALA A 438 4.33 -17.95 15.92
CA ALA A 438 3.29 -17.81 16.95
C ALA A 438 2.91 -19.15 17.59
N GLU A 439 2.77 -20.21 16.80
CA GLU A 439 2.48 -21.56 17.30
C GLU A 439 3.58 -22.12 18.21
N ASN A 440 4.86 -21.86 17.91
CA ASN A 440 5.98 -22.42 18.66
C ASN A 440 6.31 -21.65 19.95
N VAL A 441 6.13 -20.32 19.98
CA VAL A 441 6.55 -19.50 21.12
C VAL A 441 5.39 -18.84 21.90
N GLY A 442 4.15 -19.08 21.46
CA GLY A 442 2.96 -18.43 22.02
C GLY A 442 2.91 -16.93 21.75
N TRP A 443 1.77 -16.29 22.07
CA TRP A 443 1.51 -14.90 21.69
C TRP A 443 2.50 -13.88 22.30
N VAL A 444 2.85 -14.04 23.58
CA VAL A 444 3.82 -13.14 24.25
C VAL A 444 5.20 -13.25 23.59
N GLY A 445 5.65 -14.49 23.35
CA GLY A 445 6.92 -14.76 22.68
C GLY A 445 6.92 -14.27 21.23
N PHE A 446 5.81 -14.42 20.52
CA PHE A 446 5.65 -13.95 19.14
C PHE A 446 5.81 -12.42 19.04
N TRP A 447 5.12 -11.65 19.88
CA TRP A 447 5.26 -10.20 19.87
C TRP A 447 6.66 -9.74 20.29
N GLY A 448 7.30 -10.43 21.23
CA GLY A 448 8.72 -10.23 21.54
C GLY A 448 9.61 -10.50 20.32
N PHE A 449 9.33 -11.57 19.56
CA PHE A 449 10.06 -11.89 18.34
C PHE A 449 9.88 -10.81 17.24
N THR A 450 8.68 -10.22 17.08
CA THR A 450 8.47 -9.13 16.10
C THR A 450 9.30 -7.89 16.40
N VAL A 451 9.51 -7.58 17.69
CA VAL A 451 10.44 -6.51 18.13
C VAL A 451 11.87 -6.83 17.68
N LEU A 452 12.33 -8.06 17.90
CA LEU A 452 13.68 -8.51 17.48
C LEU A 452 13.82 -8.53 15.95
N ALA A 453 12.78 -8.94 15.24
CA ALA A 453 12.75 -8.98 13.77
C ALA A 453 12.85 -7.59 13.10
N ALA A 454 12.52 -6.51 13.82
CA ALA A 454 12.70 -5.14 13.35
C ALA A 454 14.16 -4.65 13.47
N ILE A 455 14.99 -5.26 14.35
CA ILE A 455 16.36 -4.82 14.62
C ILE A 455 17.24 -4.81 13.35
N PRO A 456 17.25 -5.84 12.47
CA PRO A 456 18.07 -5.81 11.26
C PRO A 456 17.78 -4.59 10.37
N GLY A 457 16.50 -4.21 10.22
CA GLY A 457 16.10 -3.01 9.49
C GLY A 457 16.67 -1.73 10.12
N MET A 458 16.62 -1.62 11.44
CA MET A 458 17.15 -0.48 12.17
C MET A 458 18.69 -0.40 12.12
N VAL A 459 19.38 -1.55 12.16
CA VAL A 459 20.85 -1.62 12.00
C VAL A 459 21.26 -1.17 10.59
N LEU A 460 20.55 -1.63 9.55
CA LEU A 460 20.81 -1.16 8.19
C LEU A 460 20.57 0.34 8.04
N PHE A 461 19.52 0.87 8.67
CA PHE A 461 19.28 2.30 8.70
C PHE A 461 20.42 3.07 9.40
N TRP A 462 20.87 2.60 10.55
CA TRP A 462 21.99 3.21 11.26
C TRP A 462 23.28 3.20 10.40
N LEU A 463 23.54 2.11 9.69
CA LEU A 463 24.67 2.03 8.75
C LEU A 463 24.54 3.02 7.59
N LEU A 464 23.32 3.18 7.02
CA LEU A 464 23.04 4.18 5.98
C LEU A 464 23.30 5.60 6.49
N TRP A 465 22.81 5.87 7.71
CA TRP A 465 22.94 7.20 8.31
C TRP A 465 24.39 7.52 8.67
N SER A 466 25.10 6.60 9.31
CA SER A 466 26.52 6.76 9.68
C SER A 466 27.43 6.99 8.48
N LYS A 467 27.04 6.46 7.31
CA LYS A 467 27.78 6.64 6.04
C LYS A 467 27.32 7.86 5.24
N GLY A 468 26.36 8.65 5.73
CA GLY A 468 25.85 9.83 5.04
C GLY A 468 24.99 9.54 3.82
N TYR A 469 24.48 8.29 3.66
CA TYR A 469 23.67 7.89 2.50
C TYR A 469 22.18 8.19 2.67
N VAL A 470 21.77 8.79 3.79
CA VAL A 470 20.38 9.21 4.01
C VAL A 470 20.16 10.53 3.28
N VAL A 471 19.28 10.51 2.28
CA VAL A 471 18.87 11.73 1.54
C VAL A 471 18.20 12.69 2.53
N GLN A 472 18.76 13.88 2.67
CA GLN A 472 18.24 14.90 3.60
C GLN A 472 17.27 15.86 2.91
N SER A 473 17.38 16.03 1.59
CA SER A 473 16.45 16.80 0.78
C SER A 473 16.06 16.03 -0.50
N ILE A 474 14.87 16.28 -0.99
CA ILE A 474 14.28 15.57 -2.14
C ILE A 474 15.00 15.91 -3.44
N HIS A 475 15.53 17.14 -3.54
CA HIS A 475 16.23 17.61 -4.73
C HIS A 475 17.72 17.29 -4.78
N GLN A 476 18.30 16.67 -3.74
CA GLN A 476 19.72 16.23 -3.78
C GLN A 476 20.00 15.17 -4.86
N VAL A 477 18.95 14.53 -5.40
CA VAL A 477 19.05 13.54 -6.49
C VAL A 477 18.85 14.16 -7.87
N GLU A 478 18.70 15.49 -8.00
CA GLU A 478 18.49 16.15 -9.29
C GLU A 478 19.70 16.08 -10.24
N ALA A 479 20.89 16.04 -9.70
CA ALA A 479 22.08 15.85 -10.51
C ALA A 479 22.31 14.33 -10.75
N VAL A 480 21.66 13.78 -11.78
CA VAL A 480 22.13 12.52 -12.35
C VAL A 480 23.56 12.77 -12.79
N ASP A 481 24.51 12.23 -12.05
CA ASP A 481 25.93 12.30 -12.44
C ASP A 481 26.07 11.57 -13.78
N GLU A 482 26.17 12.33 -14.88
CA GLU A 482 26.37 11.78 -16.23
C GLU A 482 27.62 10.88 -16.28
N LYS A 483 28.59 11.09 -15.38
CA LYS A 483 29.74 10.22 -15.23
C LYS A 483 29.33 8.85 -14.65
N ALA A 484 28.37 8.81 -13.70
CA ALA A 484 27.86 7.56 -13.14
C ALA A 484 27.13 6.70 -14.19
N LEU A 485 26.44 7.33 -15.16
CA LEU A 485 25.84 6.61 -16.28
C LEU A 485 26.86 6.02 -17.26
N LYS A 486 28.04 6.59 -17.34
CA LYS A 486 29.12 6.10 -18.23
C LYS A 486 29.98 5.00 -17.58
N GLU A 487 29.93 4.84 -16.26
CA GLU A 487 30.65 3.76 -15.59
C GLU A 487 29.95 2.42 -15.81
N PRO A 488 30.67 1.37 -16.24
CA PRO A 488 30.09 0.05 -16.41
C PRO A 488 29.66 -0.50 -15.05
N VAL A 489 28.39 -0.85 -14.91
CA VAL A 489 27.94 -1.65 -13.77
C VAL A 489 28.65 -2.99 -13.84
N GLY A 490 29.44 -3.32 -12.82
CA GLY A 490 30.20 -4.56 -12.81
C GLY A 490 29.27 -5.78 -13.02
N PRO A 491 29.67 -6.79 -13.78
CA PRO A 491 28.84 -7.95 -14.10
C PRO A 491 28.31 -8.64 -12.83
N LEU A 492 29.08 -8.61 -11.75
CA LEU A 492 28.70 -9.18 -10.45
C LEU A 492 27.49 -8.47 -9.83
N ARG A 493 27.37 -7.16 -10.01
CA ARG A 493 26.22 -6.37 -9.54
C ARG A 493 24.95 -6.67 -10.34
N ILE A 494 25.09 -6.75 -11.67
CA ILE A 494 23.96 -7.10 -12.55
C ILE A 494 23.48 -8.51 -12.22
N PHE A 495 24.39 -9.47 -12.10
CA PHE A 495 24.06 -10.85 -11.76
C PHE A 495 23.42 -10.96 -10.37
N GLY A 496 23.98 -10.27 -9.36
CA GLY A 496 23.40 -10.21 -8.03
C GLY A 496 21.99 -9.61 -8.02
N PHE A 497 21.75 -8.53 -8.76
CA PHE A 497 20.42 -7.94 -8.89
C PHE A 497 19.42 -8.88 -9.58
N LEU A 498 19.83 -9.54 -10.66
CA LEU A 498 18.98 -10.53 -11.35
C LEU A 498 18.61 -11.71 -10.43
N LEU A 499 19.55 -12.18 -9.60
CA LEU A 499 19.27 -13.21 -8.60
C LEU A 499 18.31 -12.72 -7.52
N VAL A 500 18.41 -11.47 -7.06
CA VAL A 500 17.46 -10.86 -6.13
C VAL A 500 16.07 -10.84 -6.74
N VAL A 501 15.93 -10.37 -7.99
CA VAL A 501 14.64 -10.34 -8.70
C VAL A 501 14.07 -11.75 -8.89
N ALA A 502 14.89 -12.69 -9.32
CA ALA A 502 14.47 -14.09 -9.50
C ALA A 502 14.04 -14.74 -8.18
N GLY A 503 14.81 -14.51 -7.10
CA GLY A 503 14.46 -14.97 -5.75
C GLY A 503 13.14 -14.39 -5.27
N LEU A 504 12.90 -13.09 -5.49
CA LEU A 504 11.65 -12.42 -5.15
C LEU A 504 10.45 -12.98 -5.91
N ILE A 505 10.57 -13.14 -7.23
CA ILE A 505 9.49 -13.71 -8.06
C ILE A 505 9.21 -15.14 -7.63
N GLY A 506 10.25 -15.97 -7.42
CA GLY A 506 10.10 -17.34 -7.00
C GLY A 506 9.42 -17.48 -5.65
N LEU A 507 9.80 -16.64 -4.70
CA LEU A 507 9.14 -16.58 -3.40
C LEU A 507 7.65 -16.18 -3.54
N LEU A 508 7.32 -15.14 -4.30
CA LEU A 508 5.93 -14.71 -4.53
C LEU A 508 5.07 -15.83 -5.12
N LEU A 509 5.63 -16.59 -6.06
CA LEU A 509 4.93 -17.70 -6.69
C LEU A 509 4.83 -18.94 -5.78
N SER A 510 5.73 -19.09 -4.80
CA SER A 510 5.71 -20.25 -3.90
C SER A 510 4.53 -20.25 -2.94
N GLN A 511 3.99 -19.09 -2.59
CA GLN A 511 2.83 -18.98 -1.68
C GLN A 511 1.51 -19.47 -2.31
N PRO A 512 1.07 -18.93 -3.48
CA PRO A 512 -0.18 -19.35 -4.09
C PRO A 512 -0.10 -20.75 -4.73
N LEU A 513 1.11 -21.27 -5.03
CA LEU A 513 1.32 -22.58 -5.64
C LEU A 513 1.63 -23.68 -4.62
N GLU A 514 1.57 -23.40 -3.31
CA GLU A 514 1.82 -24.33 -2.22
C GLU A 514 3.13 -25.15 -2.40
N PHE A 515 4.19 -24.50 -2.86
CA PHE A 515 5.47 -25.15 -3.02
C PHE A 515 6.00 -25.67 -1.69
N ALA A 516 6.66 -26.82 -1.74
CA ALA A 516 7.30 -27.40 -0.55
C ALA A 516 8.24 -26.39 0.13
N ASN A 517 8.32 -26.42 1.46
CA ASN A 517 9.15 -25.49 2.25
C ASN A 517 10.63 -25.45 1.79
N SER A 518 11.15 -26.55 1.25
CA SER A 518 12.49 -26.64 0.67
C SER A 518 12.66 -25.74 -0.57
N ILE A 519 11.65 -25.65 -1.44
CA ILE A 519 11.66 -24.81 -2.65
C ILE A 519 11.58 -23.33 -2.24
N THR A 520 10.69 -23.01 -1.29
CA THR A 520 10.58 -21.65 -0.75
C THR A 520 11.89 -21.20 -0.09
N ALA A 521 12.54 -22.08 0.70
CA ALA A 521 13.85 -21.82 1.29
C ALA A 521 14.95 -21.62 0.23
N THR A 522 14.88 -22.34 -0.89
CA THR A 522 15.82 -22.17 -2.02
C THR A 522 15.70 -20.78 -2.64
N PHE A 523 14.47 -20.29 -2.89
CA PHE A 523 14.26 -18.93 -3.39
C PHE A 523 14.76 -17.86 -2.42
N ALA A 524 14.53 -18.05 -1.11
CA ALA A 524 15.07 -17.16 -0.08
C ALA A 524 16.60 -17.14 -0.10
N ALA A 525 17.25 -18.31 -0.22
CA ALA A 525 18.70 -18.41 -0.32
C ALA A 525 19.26 -17.73 -1.60
N VAL A 526 18.57 -17.88 -2.74
CA VAL A 526 18.92 -17.20 -3.99
C VAL A 526 18.86 -15.68 -3.84
N LEU A 527 17.84 -15.17 -3.14
CA LEU A 527 17.69 -13.75 -2.84
C LEU A 527 18.85 -13.21 -2.00
N VAL A 528 19.19 -13.91 -0.90
CA VAL A 528 20.32 -13.54 -0.02
C VAL A 528 21.64 -13.58 -0.77
N ALA A 529 21.89 -14.65 -1.53
CA ALA A 529 23.11 -14.80 -2.33
C ALA A 529 23.23 -13.69 -3.38
N GLY A 530 22.12 -13.35 -4.06
CA GLY A 530 22.05 -12.24 -5.01
C GLY A 530 22.42 -10.90 -4.37
N GLY A 531 21.87 -10.62 -3.19
CA GLY A 531 22.18 -9.41 -2.42
C GLY A 531 23.66 -9.32 -2.04
N LEU A 532 24.25 -10.42 -1.57
CA LEU A 532 25.67 -10.48 -1.20
C LEU A 532 26.60 -10.32 -2.41
N LEU A 533 26.25 -10.92 -3.55
CA LEU A 533 27.03 -10.77 -4.79
C LEU A 533 26.95 -9.34 -5.32
N ALA A 534 25.78 -8.74 -5.29
CA ALA A 534 25.59 -7.35 -5.68
C ALA A 534 26.37 -6.39 -4.77
N TRP A 535 26.44 -6.67 -3.47
CA TRP A 535 27.27 -5.94 -2.52
C TRP A 535 28.76 -6.03 -2.83
N LYS A 536 29.28 -7.25 -3.01
CA LYS A 536 30.72 -7.46 -3.36
C LYS A 536 31.13 -6.80 -4.67
N GLY A 537 30.19 -6.63 -5.60
CA GLY A 537 30.43 -5.94 -6.86
C GLY A 537 30.48 -4.41 -6.76
N GLN A 538 30.37 -3.81 -5.57
CA GLN A 538 30.50 -2.36 -5.39
C GLN A 538 31.97 -1.94 -5.62
N PRO A 539 32.25 -0.92 -6.45
CA PRO A 539 33.60 -0.40 -6.58
C PRO A 539 34.06 0.15 -5.23
N ALA A 540 35.27 -0.25 -4.81
CA ALA A 540 35.94 0.35 -3.66
C ALA A 540 36.36 1.78 -4.05
N ARG A 541 35.46 2.75 -3.92
CA ARG A 541 35.81 4.16 -3.99
C ARG A 541 36.00 4.70 -2.60
N ALA A 542 37.16 5.29 -2.40
CA ALA A 542 37.48 6.09 -1.23
C ALA A 542 36.41 7.16 -1.00
N ILE A 543 36.03 7.30 0.24
CA ILE A 543 35.18 8.32 0.85
C ILE A 543 35.67 9.72 0.49
#